data_fe46b120604aa50695d2bf4c5cd65264
#
_entry.id   fe46b120604aa50695d2bf4c5cd65264
#
_cell.length_a   1.000
_cell.length_b   1.000
_cell.length_c   1.000
_cell.angle_alpha   90.00
_cell.angle_beta   90.00
_cell.angle_gamma   90.00
#
_symmetry.space_group_name_H-M   'P 1'
#
loop_
_entity.id
_entity.type
_entity.pdbx_description
1 polymer ?
#
loop_
_entity_poly.entity_id
_entity_poly.type
_entity_poly.pdbx_seq_one_letter_code
_entity_poly.pdbx_strand_id
1 'polypeptide(L)'
;MTGGGQPMNNVWVSSGSTTIEAMINPIAAACAGDDLDESFIPDTVHFLENPGLGDALSEATTVIETILEQYGIEDPTIETTRIGHETEFSEIVSHYQSAIQAAHDAEANVAVDVTPGRKFMSVIAFNAGTTFDADHIFYFYLKSSDYYSRVYPEIPKPATELYDFTEVL
;
A
#
# COMPACT_ATOMS: atom_id res chain seq x y z
N MET A 1 -20.88 -20.69 18.69
CA MET A 1 -20.25 -20.44 18.12
C MET A 1 -19.59 -19.77 18.19
N THR A 2 -19.32 -19.95 18.21
CA THR A 2 -18.52 -19.47 18.19
C THR A 2 -18.25 -18.49 17.59
N GLY A 3 -18.30 -17.65 18.00
CA GLY A 3 -17.97 -16.43 17.54
C GLY A 3 -16.69 -16.24 16.87
N GLY A 4 -16.24 -17.20 16.33
CA GLY A 4 -15.02 -17.03 15.62
C GLY A 4 -15.26 -16.27 14.34
N GLY A 5 -15.60 -15.03 14.43
CA GLY A 5 -15.56 -14.22 13.23
C GLY A 5 -14.21 -14.41 12.56
N GLN A 6 -14.18 -14.81 11.29
CA GLN A 6 -12.93 -14.80 10.53
C GLN A 6 -12.34 -13.39 10.63
N PRO A 7 -11.02 -13.25 10.85
CA PRO A 7 -10.43 -11.94 10.81
C PRO A 7 -10.79 -11.28 9.47
N MET A 8 -11.23 -10.04 9.52
CA MET A 8 -11.52 -9.30 8.30
C MET A 8 -10.25 -9.22 7.48
N ASN A 9 -10.35 -9.54 6.20
CA ASN A 9 -9.24 -9.41 5.29
C ASN A 9 -8.87 -7.93 5.16
N ASN A 10 -7.61 -7.68 4.94
CA ASN A 10 -7.08 -6.35 4.72
C ASN A 10 -6.45 -6.27 3.32
N VAL A 11 -6.86 -5.28 2.56
CA VAL A 11 -6.40 -5.07 1.19
C VAL A 11 -5.61 -3.77 1.11
N TRP A 12 -4.47 -3.83 0.45
CA TRP A 12 -3.58 -2.70 0.22
C TRP A 12 -3.56 -2.39 -1.27
N VAL A 13 -3.81 -1.13 -1.65
CA VAL A 13 -3.81 -0.70 -3.05
C VAL A 13 -2.83 0.44 -3.23
N SER A 14 -1.91 0.30 -4.17
CA SER A 14 -0.85 1.27 -4.38
C SER A 14 -0.40 1.31 -5.84
N SER A 15 0.48 2.25 -6.14
CA SER A 15 1.16 2.33 -7.44
C SER A 15 2.56 1.73 -7.32
N GLY A 16 3.06 1.18 -8.41
CA GLY A 16 4.45 0.76 -8.49
C GLY A 16 5.39 1.96 -8.61
N SER A 17 6.65 1.73 -8.33
CA SER A 17 7.71 2.74 -8.38
C SER A 17 9.03 2.10 -8.78
N THR A 18 9.92 2.89 -9.36
CA THR A 18 11.31 2.46 -9.57
C THR A 18 12.09 2.44 -8.25
N THR A 19 11.58 3.13 -7.23
CA THR A 19 12.16 3.15 -5.89
C THR A 19 11.52 2.04 -5.06
N ILE A 20 12.24 0.95 -4.88
CA ILE A 20 11.74 -0.25 -4.21
C ILE A 20 11.31 0.06 -2.77
N GLU A 21 12.08 0.87 -2.06
CA GLU A 21 11.81 1.26 -0.68
C GLU A 21 10.50 2.02 -0.54
N ALA A 22 10.11 2.78 -1.57
CA ALA A 22 8.84 3.50 -1.56
C ALA A 22 7.63 2.57 -1.61
N MET A 23 7.80 1.36 -2.15
CA MET A 23 6.76 0.34 -2.17
C MET A 23 6.76 -0.50 -0.89
N ILE A 24 7.92 -0.75 -0.32
CA ILE A 24 8.10 -1.64 0.84
C ILE A 24 7.82 -0.93 2.16
N ASN A 25 8.40 0.26 2.35
CA ASN A 25 8.41 0.93 3.65
C ASN A 25 7.02 1.31 4.19
N PRO A 26 6.08 1.78 3.37
CA PRO A 26 4.73 2.05 3.88
C PRO A 26 4.05 0.79 4.41
N ILE A 27 4.20 -0.33 3.73
CA ILE A 27 3.62 -1.61 4.17
C ILE A 27 4.29 -2.05 5.48
N ALA A 28 5.61 -2.00 5.54
CA ALA A 28 6.35 -2.37 6.75
C ALA A 28 5.93 -1.50 7.94
N ALA A 29 5.78 -0.19 7.73
CA ALA A 29 5.35 0.74 8.78
C ALA A 29 3.91 0.46 9.24
N ALA A 30 3.01 0.15 8.32
CA ALA A 30 1.63 -0.20 8.64
C ALA A 30 1.55 -1.51 9.43
N CYS A 31 2.34 -2.51 9.04
CA CYS A 31 2.40 -3.78 9.77
C CYS A 31 2.93 -3.60 11.18
N ALA A 32 3.96 -2.77 11.36
CA ALA A 32 4.52 -2.47 12.68
C ALA A 32 3.52 -1.70 13.54
N GLY A 33 2.77 -0.78 12.92
CA GLY A 33 1.68 -0.07 13.59
C GLY A 33 2.11 0.98 14.62
N ASP A 34 3.38 1.37 14.65
CA ASP A 34 3.89 2.28 15.68
C ASP A 34 3.24 3.67 15.65
N ASP A 35 2.82 4.12 14.47
CA ASP A 35 2.19 5.42 14.28
C ASP A 35 0.66 5.33 14.20
N LEU A 36 0.10 4.15 14.33
CA LEU A 36 -1.32 3.88 14.15
C LEU A 36 -1.95 3.40 15.45
N ASP A 37 -3.27 3.59 15.59
CA ASP A 37 -4.02 3.04 16.73
C ASP A 37 -4.00 1.52 16.69
N GLU A 38 -4.14 0.94 15.49
CA GLU A 38 -4.04 -0.49 15.25
C GLU A 38 -3.15 -0.73 14.04
N SER A 39 -2.30 -1.76 14.10
CA SER A 39 -1.52 -2.15 12.94
C SER A 39 -2.43 -2.56 11.79
N PHE A 40 -1.99 -2.32 10.57
CA PHE A 40 -2.69 -2.76 9.37
C PHE A 40 -1.80 -3.76 8.64
N ILE A 41 -2.18 -5.02 8.68
CA ILE A 41 -1.40 -6.10 8.05
C ILE A 41 -2.21 -6.62 6.86
N PRO A 42 -1.85 -6.25 5.63
CA PRO A 42 -2.60 -6.70 4.45
C PRO A 42 -2.32 -8.16 4.13
N ASP A 43 -3.36 -8.89 3.74
CA ASP A 43 -3.21 -10.21 3.17
C ASP A 43 -3.19 -10.16 1.63
N THR A 44 -3.69 -9.07 1.07
CA THR A 44 -3.73 -8.86 -0.38
C THR A 44 -3.18 -7.47 -0.70
N VAL A 45 -2.29 -7.41 -1.68
CA VAL A 45 -1.66 -6.17 -2.15
C VAL A 45 -1.87 -6.05 -3.65
N HIS A 46 -2.35 -4.88 -4.09
CA HIS A 46 -2.53 -4.57 -5.51
C HIS A 46 -1.61 -3.43 -5.91
N PHE A 47 -0.71 -3.68 -6.83
CA PHE A 47 0.16 -2.65 -7.40
C PHE A 47 -0.24 -2.31 -8.83
N LEU A 48 -0.17 -1.03 -9.16
CA LEU A 48 -0.23 -0.57 -10.54
C LEU A 48 1.16 -0.71 -11.16
N GLU A 49 1.25 -1.38 -12.30
CA GLU A 49 2.51 -1.54 -13.03
C GLU A 49 2.46 -0.72 -14.31
N ASN A 50 3.12 0.43 -14.32
CA ASN A 50 3.35 1.19 -15.54
C ASN A 50 4.64 0.71 -16.24
N PRO A 51 4.86 1.05 -17.52
CA PRO A 51 6.00 0.52 -18.29
C PRO A 51 7.34 0.76 -17.60
N GLY A 52 8.18 -0.26 -17.60
CA GLY A 52 9.54 -0.18 -17.06
C GLY A 52 9.68 -0.54 -15.60
N LEU A 53 8.59 -0.90 -14.91
CA LEU A 53 8.64 -1.21 -13.47
C LEU A 53 8.76 -2.70 -13.14
N GLY A 54 8.74 -3.58 -14.13
CA GLY A 54 8.67 -5.02 -13.87
C GLY A 54 9.73 -5.56 -12.91
N ASP A 55 10.99 -5.17 -13.09
CA ASP A 55 12.08 -5.65 -12.23
C ASP A 55 11.96 -5.12 -10.81
N ALA A 56 11.67 -3.83 -10.65
CA ALA A 56 11.49 -3.21 -9.35
C ALA A 56 10.31 -3.83 -8.59
N LEU A 57 9.18 -4.05 -9.29
CA LEU A 57 8.01 -4.70 -8.70
C LEU A 57 8.29 -6.12 -8.28
N SER A 58 9.01 -6.88 -9.12
CA SER A 58 9.37 -8.26 -8.79
C SER A 58 10.22 -8.33 -7.52
N GLU A 59 11.19 -7.45 -7.38
CA GLU A 59 12.04 -7.39 -6.20
C GLU A 59 11.24 -6.96 -4.96
N ALA A 60 10.42 -5.93 -5.10
CA ALA A 60 9.58 -5.46 -4.00
C ALA A 60 8.59 -6.54 -3.56
N THR A 61 7.99 -7.27 -4.49
CA THR A 61 7.05 -8.35 -4.20
C THR A 61 7.68 -9.41 -3.32
N THR A 62 8.90 -9.84 -3.64
CA THR A 62 9.61 -10.85 -2.85
C THR A 62 9.81 -10.37 -1.41
N VAL A 63 10.22 -9.13 -1.23
CA VAL A 63 10.43 -8.57 0.12
C VAL A 63 9.10 -8.43 0.86
N ILE A 64 8.07 -7.93 0.20
CA ILE A 64 6.75 -7.74 0.81
C ILE A 64 6.16 -9.08 1.25
N GLU A 65 6.25 -10.12 0.42
CA GLU A 65 5.81 -11.46 0.81
C GLU A 65 6.49 -11.92 2.09
N THR A 66 7.80 -11.74 2.17
CA THR A 66 8.56 -12.09 3.37
C THR A 66 8.10 -11.30 4.60
N ILE A 67 7.87 -10.01 4.46
CA ILE A 67 7.37 -9.17 5.55
C ILE A 67 6.01 -9.69 6.02
N LEU A 68 5.07 -9.90 5.10
CA LEU A 68 3.72 -10.33 5.45
C LEU A 68 3.72 -11.71 6.11
N GLU A 69 4.54 -12.63 5.64
CA GLU A 69 4.70 -13.94 6.26
C GLU A 69 5.21 -13.82 7.69
N GLN A 70 6.15 -12.91 7.96
CA GLN A 70 6.66 -12.68 9.32
C GLN A 70 5.57 -12.12 10.24
N TYR A 71 4.57 -11.45 9.70
CA TYR A 71 3.43 -10.94 10.46
C TYR A 71 2.25 -11.92 10.48
N GLY A 72 2.44 -13.15 10.02
CA GLY A 72 1.47 -14.23 10.17
C GLY A 72 0.55 -14.49 8.99
N ILE A 73 0.80 -13.85 7.86
CA ILE A 73 0.03 -14.12 6.64
C ILE A 73 0.65 -15.32 5.93
N GLU A 74 -0.05 -16.45 5.88
CA GLU A 74 0.48 -17.68 5.31
C GLU A 74 0.68 -17.63 3.80
N ASP A 75 -0.29 -17.10 3.08
CA ASP A 75 -0.25 -17.02 1.61
C ASP A 75 -0.61 -15.61 1.16
N PRO A 76 0.32 -14.64 1.30
CA PRO A 76 0.03 -13.27 0.83
C PRO A 76 -0.23 -13.27 -0.68
N THR A 77 -1.26 -12.54 -1.09
CA THR A 77 -1.60 -12.37 -2.49
C THR A 77 -1.10 -11.01 -2.94
N ILE A 78 -0.21 -10.99 -3.94
CA ILE A 78 0.26 -9.74 -4.53
C ILE A 78 -0.09 -9.76 -6.01
N GLU A 79 -0.95 -8.82 -6.40
CA GLU A 79 -1.45 -8.71 -7.77
C GLU A 79 -0.97 -7.41 -8.39
N THR A 80 -0.82 -7.41 -9.70
CA THR A 80 -0.46 -6.20 -10.45
C THR A 80 -1.48 -5.93 -11.53
N THR A 81 -1.78 -4.63 -11.73
CA THR A 81 -2.56 -4.15 -12.86
C THR A 81 -1.60 -3.45 -13.79
N ARG A 82 -1.42 -4.00 -14.99
CA ARG A 82 -0.47 -3.46 -15.97
C ARG A 82 -1.17 -2.47 -16.88
N ILE A 83 -0.56 -1.29 -17.05
CA ILE A 83 -1.02 -0.28 -18.02
C ILE A 83 0.04 -0.09 -19.10
N GLY A 84 -0.39 0.30 -20.30
CA GLY A 84 0.50 0.45 -21.45
C GLY A 84 1.26 1.76 -21.48
N HIS A 85 0.76 2.78 -20.80
CA HIS A 85 1.37 4.11 -20.73
C HIS A 85 1.07 4.76 -19.40
N GLU A 86 2.03 5.50 -18.83
CA GLU A 86 1.87 6.09 -17.50
C GLU A 86 0.79 7.17 -17.41
N THR A 87 0.35 7.71 -18.55
CA THR A 87 -0.70 8.74 -18.59
C THR A 87 -2.08 8.17 -18.95
N GLU A 88 -2.26 6.87 -18.86
CA GLU A 88 -3.60 6.28 -19.01
C GLU A 88 -4.41 6.49 -17.73
N PHE A 89 -4.84 7.75 -17.51
CA PHE A 89 -5.46 8.16 -16.27
C PHE A 89 -6.72 7.38 -15.93
N SER A 90 -7.55 7.06 -16.92
CA SER A 90 -8.75 6.25 -16.69
C SER A 90 -8.42 4.85 -16.18
N GLU A 91 -7.34 4.26 -16.68
CA GLU A 91 -6.89 2.95 -16.22
C GLU A 91 -6.34 3.01 -14.79
N ILE A 92 -5.66 4.11 -14.44
CA ILE A 92 -5.18 4.32 -13.09
C ILE A 92 -6.34 4.46 -12.10
N VAL A 93 -7.36 5.25 -12.47
CA VAL A 93 -8.58 5.37 -11.66
C VAL A 93 -9.25 4.02 -11.49
N SER A 94 -9.40 3.25 -12.59
CA SER A 94 -10.00 1.92 -12.55
C SER A 94 -9.26 0.96 -11.63
N HIS A 95 -7.93 1.03 -11.61
CA HIS A 95 -7.12 0.22 -10.71
C HIS A 95 -7.52 0.42 -9.26
N TYR A 96 -7.59 1.68 -8.80
CA TYR A 96 -7.99 2.00 -7.43
C TYR A 96 -9.45 1.70 -7.17
N GLN A 97 -10.33 2.14 -8.06
CA GLN A 97 -11.78 1.94 -7.90
C GLN A 97 -12.12 0.46 -7.80
N SER A 98 -11.61 -0.36 -8.71
CA SER A 98 -11.90 -1.80 -8.75
C SER A 98 -11.43 -2.52 -7.49
N ALA A 99 -10.23 -2.20 -7.02
CA ALA A 99 -9.69 -2.82 -5.83
C ALA A 99 -10.45 -2.41 -4.56
N ILE A 100 -10.80 -1.13 -4.43
CA ILE A 100 -11.58 -0.63 -3.29
C ILE A 100 -12.98 -1.28 -3.30
N GLN A 101 -13.62 -1.31 -4.46
CA GLN A 101 -14.96 -1.89 -4.60
C GLN A 101 -14.96 -3.38 -4.28
N ALA A 102 -13.99 -4.13 -4.81
CA ALA A 102 -13.87 -5.55 -4.54
C ALA A 102 -13.64 -5.83 -3.05
N ALA A 103 -12.87 -5.00 -2.38
CA ALA A 103 -12.65 -5.10 -0.95
C ALA A 103 -13.96 -4.88 -0.18
N HIS A 104 -14.72 -3.84 -0.52
CA HIS A 104 -16.01 -3.57 0.11
C HIS A 104 -17.01 -4.70 -0.11
N ASP A 105 -17.06 -5.24 -1.33
CA ASP A 105 -17.96 -6.36 -1.66
C ASP A 105 -17.60 -7.63 -0.87
N ALA A 106 -16.34 -7.80 -0.53
CA ALA A 106 -15.86 -8.92 0.29
C ALA A 106 -15.86 -8.61 1.79
N GLU A 107 -16.38 -7.44 2.17
CA GLU A 107 -16.39 -6.99 3.58
C GLU A 107 -14.98 -6.93 4.19
N ALA A 108 -13.99 -6.58 3.36
CA ALA A 108 -12.60 -6.40 3.78
C ALA A 108 -12.33 -4.93 4.06
N ASN A 109 -11.32 -4.67 4.89
CA ASN A 109 -10.79 -3.32 5.07
C ASN A 109 -9.84 -3.00 3.92
N VAL A 110 -9.88 -1.79 3.41
CA VAL A 110 -9.01 -1.38 2.32
C VAL A 110 -8.23 -0.12 2.66
N ALA A 111 -6.93 -0.19 2.43
CA ALA A 111 -6.02 0.96 2.55
C ALA A 111 -5.49 1.33 1.17
N VAL A 112 -5.51 2.62 0.88
CA VAL A 112 -4.85 3.18 -0.29
C VAL A 112 -3.54 3.80 0.18
N ASP A 113 -2.44 3.48 -0.50
CA ASP A 113 -1.13 4.06 -0.22
C ASP A 113 -0.78 5.06 -1.30
N VAL A 114 -0.58 6.31 -0.92
CA VAL A 114 -0.26 7.39 -1.87
C VAL A 114 1.24 7.69 -1.94
N THR A 115 2.06 6.89 -1.26
CA THR A 115 3.51 7.14 -1.17
C THR A 115 4.25 6.93 -2.48
N PRO A 116 4.13 5.76 -3.17
CA PRO A 116 4.95 5.51 -4.34
C PRO A 116 4.32 6.08 -5.62
N GLY A 117 5.13 6.13 -6.67
CA GLY A 117 4.68 6.55 -7.97
C GLY A 117 4.91 8.03 -8.23
N ARG A 118 4.49 8.46 -9.41
CA ARG A 118 4.59 9.88 -9.79
C ARG A 118 3.56 10.71 -9.03
N LYS A 119 3.79 12.02 -8.97
CA LYS A 119 2.90 12.94 -8.25
C LYS A 119 1.43 12.80 -8.65
N PHE A 120 1.16 12.71 -9.96
CA PHE A 120 -0.22 12.59 -10.42
C PHE A 120 -0.85 11.26 -9.99
N MET A 121 -0.07 10.20 -9.86
CA MET A 121 -0.57 8.92 -9.35
C MET A 121 -0.98 9.02 -7.88
N SER A 122 -0.21 9.76 -7.08
CA SER A 122 -0.58 10.02 -5.69
C SER A 122 -1.85 10.85 -5.57
N VAL A 123 -2.02 11.84 -6.45
CA VAL A 123 -3.25 12.65 -6.49
C VAL A 123 -4.46 11.80 -6.87
N ILE A 124 -4.33 10.95 -7.89
CA ILE A 124 -5.40 10.05 -8.30
C ILE A 124 -5.73 9.05 -7.20
N ALA A 125 -4.71 8.48 -6.57
CA ALA A 125 -4.88 7.53 -5.48
C ALA A 125 -5.63 8.16 -4.31
N PHE A 126 -5.24 9.37 -3.91
CA PHE A 126 -5.92 10.10 -2.83
C PHE A 126 -7.37 10.39 -3.20
N ASN A 127 -7.60 10.89 -4.41
CA ASN A 127 -8.95 11.18 -4.88
C ASN A 127 -9.82 9.92 -4.91
N ALA A 128 -9.28 8.81 -5.41
CA ALA A 128 -10.00 7.54 -5.45
C ALA A 128 -10.29 7.03 -4.03
N GLY A 129 -9.33 7.15 -3.13
CA GLY A 129 -9.50 6.74 -1.74
C GLY A 129 -10.63 7.48 -1.06
N THR A 130 -10.75 8.80 -1.28
CA THR A 130 -11.84 9.59 -0.71
C THR A 130 -13.16 9.35 -1.43
N THR A 131 -13.14 9.28 -2.76
CA THR A 131 -14.35 9.12 -3.57
C THR A 131 -15.02 7.76 -3.37
N PHE A 132 -14.23 6.71 -3.24
CA PHE A 132 -14.74 5.35 -3.12
C PHE A 132 -14.69 4.80 -1.69
N ASP A 133 -14.47 5.67 -0.72
CA ASP A 133 -14.53 5.36 0.72
C ASP A 133 -13.56 4.26 1.17
N ALA A 134 -12.29 4.43 0.85
CA ALA A 134 -11.26 3.57 1.45
C ALA A 134 -11.22 3.78 2.97
N ASP A 135 -10.95 2.73 3.71
CA ASP A 135 -10.89 2.79 5.17
C ASP A 135 -9.69 3.56 5.67
N HIS A 136 -8.59 3.51 4.93
CA HIS A 136 -7.35 4.23 5.23
C HIS A 136 -6.74 4.80 3.97
N ILE A 137 -6.05 5.93 4.10
CA ILE A 137 -5.26 6.55 3.03
C ILE A 137 -3.91 6.87 3.65
N PHE A 138 -2.92 6.02 3.39
CA PHE A 138 -1.62 6.11 4.03
C PHE A 138 -0.61 6.89 3.21
N TYR A 139 0.20 7.67 3.91
CA TYR A 139 1.37 8.34 3.37
C TYR A 139 2.55 8.13 4.31
N PHE A 140 3.63 7.56 3.79
CA PHE A 140 4.86 7.34 4.55
C PHE A 140 5.78 8.54 4.37
N TYR A 141 6.03 9.24 5.46
CA TYR A 141 6.86 10.44 5.47
C TYR A 141 8.24 10.13 6.01
N LEU A 142 9.26 10.45 5.22
CA LEU A 142 10.66 10.30 5.59
C LEU A 142 11.23 11.68 5.90
N LYS A 143 11.63 11.90 7.13
CA LYS A 143 12.03 13.22 7.62
C LYS A 143 13.43 13.66 7.16
N SER A 144 14.24 12.72 6.65
CA SER A 144 15.59 13.01 6.15
C SER A 144 15.88 12.19 4.91
N SER A 145 16.44 12.85 3.89
CA SER A 145 16.87 12.18 2.67
C SER A 145 18.05 11.21 2.88
N ASP A 146 18.69 11.28 4.04
CA ASP A 146 19.80 10.37 4.39
C ASP A 146 19.34 8.92 4.43
N TYR A 147 18.04 8.68 4.64
CA TYR A 147 17.48 7.33 4.75
C TYR A 147 16.68 6.90 3.53
N TYR A 148 16.76 7.65 2.44
CA TYR A 148 15.94 7.44 1.25
C TYR A 148 16.10 6.03 0.66
N SER A 149 17.29 5.45 0.69
CA SER A 149 17.58 4.13 0.15
C SER A 149 17.61 3.03 1.22
N ARG A 150 17.02 3.28 2.38
CA ARG A 150 17.00 2.33 3.48
C ARG A 150 15.63 1.70 3.66
N VAL A 151 15.62 0.44 4.07
CA VAL A 151 14.38 -0.25 4.43
C VAL A 151 13.97 0.12 5.86
N TYR A 152 12.67 0.05 6.12
CA TYR A 152 12.05 0.53 7.36
C TYR A 152 12.77 0.09 8.65
N PRO A 153 13.15 -1.20 8.82
CA PRO A 153 13.84 -1.61 10.06
C PRO A 153 15.21 -0.96 10.28
N GLU A 154 15.82 -0.44 9.22
CA GLU A 154 17.13 0.21 9.30
C GLU A 154 17.04 1.73 9.49
N ILE A 155 15.84 2.27 9.53
CA ILE A 155 15.61 3.71 9.70
C ILE A 155 15.26 3.98 11.15
N PRO A 156 15.93 4.95 11.81
CA PRO A 156 15.53 5.34 13.16
C PRO A 156 14.07 5.79 13.16
N LYS A 157 13.28 5.26 14.09
CA LYS A 157 11.84 5.57 14.16
C LYS A 157 11.50 7.06 14.17
N PRO A 158 12.25 7.92 14.90
CA PRO A 158 11.96 9.35 14.87
C PRO A 158 12.12 10.00 13.49
N ALA A 159 12.79 9.34 12.54
CA ALA A 159 13.00 9.85 11.20
C ALA A 159 11.85 9.51 10.25
N THR A 160 10.87 8.73 10.67
CA THR A 160 9.74 8.32 9.85
C THR A 160 8.41 8.58 10.55
N GLU A 161 7.36 8.71 9.75
CA GLU A 161 6.00 8.74 10.27
C GLU A 161 5.05 8.25 9.20
N LEU A 162 4.13 7.39 9.57
CA LEU A 162 3.06 6.93 8.68
C LEU A 162 1.79 7.70 9.05
N TYR A 163 1.31 8.51 8.11
CA TYR A 163 0.07 9.26 8.29
C TYR A 163 -1.10 8.53 7.65
N ASP A 164 -2.23 8.57 8.32
CA ASP A 164 -3.51 8.16 7.76
C ASP A 164 -4.33 9.42 7.49
N PHE A 165 -4.49 9.76 6.22
CA PHE A 165 -5.19 10.99 5.82
C PHE A 165 -6.69 10.94 6.08
N THR A 166 -7.27 9.78 6.37
CA THR A 166 -8.66 9.71 6.81
C THR A 166 -8.83 10.26 8.23
N GLU A 167 -7.74 10.35 8.98
CA GLU A 167 -7.76 10.86 10.36
C GLU A 167 -7.26 12.29 10.49
N VAL A 168 -6.34 12.73 9.61
CA VAL A 168 -5.70 14.05 9.75
C VAL A 168 -6.28 15.13 8.85
N LEU A 169 -7.16 14.79 7.91
CA LEU A 169 -7.79 15.76 7.01
C LEU A 169 -9.28 15.91 7.25
#